data_832a9a3482b89a1909fb257d01e73f74
#
_entry.id   832a9a3482b89a1909fb257d01e73f74
#
_cell.length_a   1.000
_cell.length_b   1.000
_cell.length_c   1.000
_cell.angle_alpha   90.00
_cell.angle_beta   90.00
_cell.angle_gamma   90.00
#
_symmetry.space_group_name_H-M   'P 1'
#
loop_
_entity.id
_entity.type
_entity.pdbx_description
1 polymer ?
#
loop_
_entity_poly.entity_id
_entity_poly.type
_entity_poly.pdbx_seq_one_letter_code
_entity_poly.pdbx_strand_id
1 'polypeptide(L)'
;DSRINVGIVDDHAIVRSGLRQFFSEHVDLRVVGEAANGREAIDLVHQQDIQVLVMDLAMPGRSGIDVLAQLRAKAPHMGILVLSGYPEEHYAISLIRQGASGYLNKECEPETIVEAIRTIAQGRRYVTPAVADLLAQQLNRKEDAPVHEQLSEREFQVFLKLARGE
;
A
#
# COMPACT_ATOMS: atom_id res chain seq x y z
N ASP A 1 -8.10 -3.03 -23.54
CA ASP A 1 -8.67 -1.94 -22.77
C ASP A 1 -7.55 -1.18 -22.07
N SER A 2 -7.49 0.12 -22.27
CA SER A 2 -6.43 0.95 -21.70
C SER A 2 -6.72 1.43 -20.29
N ARG A 3 -7.85 1.07 -19.73
CA ARG A 3 -8.20 1.48 -18.37
C ARG A 3 -7.36 0.73 -17.31
N ILE A 4 -7.18 1.39 -16.18
CA ILE A 4 -6.45 0.80 -15.07
C ILE A 4 -7.43 -0.02 -14.24
N ASN A 5 -7.17 -1.32 -14.08
CA ASN A 5 -7.97 -2.19 -13.24
C ASN A 5 -7.58 -2.00 -11.77
N VAL A 6 -8.52 -1.58 -10.96
CA VAL A 6 -8.29 -1.24 -9.55
C VAL A 6 -9.07 -2.19 -8.66
N GLY A 7 -8.43 -2.70 -7.61
CA GLY A 7 -9.09 -3.42 -6.53
C GLY A 7 -9.07 -2.59 -5.28
N ILE A 8 -10.09 -2.74 -4.44
CA ILE A 8 -10.22 -1.99 -3.18
C ILE A 8 -10.33 -2.97 -2.02
N VAL A 9 -9.47 -2.79 -1.02
CA VAL A 9 -9.46 -3.64 0.19
C VAL A 9 -9.61 -2.75 1.41
N ASP A 10 -10.74 -2.86 2.10
CA ASP A 10 -11.02 -2.09 3.32
C ASP A 10 -12.13 -2.81 4.07
N ASP A 11 -12.05 -2.87 5.40
CA ASP A 11 -13.07 -3.53 6.21
C ASP A 11 -14.34 -2.68 6.40
N HIS A 12 -14.31 -1.42 6.01
CA HIS A 12 -15.46 -0.50 6.13
C HIS A 12 -16.22 -0.40 4.80
N ALA A 13 -17.43 -0.96 4.77
CA ALA A 13 -18.23 -0.97 3.55
C ALA A 13 -18.52 0.44 3.01
N ILE A 14 -18.71 1.41 3.90
CA ILE A 14 -18.96 2.80 3.51
C ILE A 14 -17.74 3.40 2.80
N VAL A 15 -16.55 3.12 3.32
CA VAL A 15 -15.30 3.60 2.70
C VAL A 15 -15.12 2.98 1.33
N ARG A 16 -15.32 1.65 1.20
CA ARG A 16 -15.22 0.98 -0.09
C ARG A 16 -16.19 1.57 -1.10
N SER A 17 -17.45 1.76 -0.69
CA SER A 17 -18.48 2.33 -1.54
C SER A 17 -18.13 3.74 -2.02
N GLY A 18 -17.61 4.57 -1.11
CA GLY A 18 -17.18 5.92 -1.45
C GLY A 18 -16.04 5.95 -2.42
N LEU A 19 -15.02 5.11 -2.20
CA LEU A 19 -13.89 5.02 -3.11
C LEU A 19 -14.33 4.50 -4.48
N ARG A 20 -15.17 3.47 -4.51
CA ARG A 20 -15.68 2.92 -5.76
C ARG A 20 -16.42 3.98 -6.56
N GLN A 21 -17.28 4.74 -5.91
CA GLN A 21 -18.04 5.80 -6.59
C GLN A 21 -17.08 6.89 -7.10
N PHE A 22 -16.12 7.31 -6.28
CA PHE A 22 -15.18 8.34 -6.68
C PHE A 22 -14.34 7.88 -7.87
N PHE A 23 -13.84 6.65 -7.83
CA PHE A 23 -13.03 6.12 -8.95
C PHE A 23 -13.86 5.98 -10.23
N SER A 24 -15.16 5.68 -10.10
CA SER A 24 -16.03 5.53 -11.29
C SER A 24 -16.23 6.84 -12.04
N GLU A 25 -15.94 7.96 -11.42
CA GLU A 25 -16.01 9.27 -12.07
C GLU A 25 -14.81 9.52 -13.00
N HIS A 26 -13.82 8.64 -12.96
CA HIS A 26 -12.60 8.76 -13.76
C HIS A 26 -12.62 7.72 -14.87
N VAL A 27 -12.63 8.18 -16.13
CA VAL A 27 -12.80 7.32 -17.30
C VAL A 27 -11.68 6.28 -17.43
N ASP A 28 -10.49 6.61 -16.97
CA ASP A 28 -9.32 5.75 -17.07
C ASP A 28 -9.21 4.70 -15.96
N LEU A 29 -10.11 4.72 -14.97
CA LEU A 29 -10.10 3.75 -13.89
C LEU A 29 -11.29 2.82 -13.98
N ARG A 30 -11.07 1.55 -13.63
CA ARG A 30 -12.14 0.55 -13.57
C ARG A 30 -11.96 -0.27 -12.30
N VAL A 31 -12.94 -0.20 -11.40
CA VAL A 31 -12.93 -1.02 -10.18
C VAL A 31 -13.43 -2.41 -10.55
N VAL A 32 -12.57 -3.39 -10.45
CA VAL A 32 -12.89 -4.78 -10.85
C VAL A 32 -13.28 -5.66 -9.66
N GLY A 33 -13.09 -5.18 -8.43
CA GLY A 33 -13.50 -5.93 -7.27
C GLY A 33 -13.17 -5.23 -5.96
N GLU A 34 -13.75 -5.77 -4.90
CA GLU A 34 -13.58 -5.28 -3.53
C GLU A 34 -13.36 -6.45 -2.59
N ALA A 35 -12.66 -6.19 -1.49
CA ALA A 35 -12.44 -7.16 -0.44
C ALA A 35 -12.56 -6.48 0.91
N ALA A 36 -13.09 -7.20 1.90
CA ALA A 36 -13.30 -6.66 3.25
C ALA A 36 -12.21 -7.06 4.22
N ASN A 37 -11.34 -7.98 3.84
CA ASN A 37 -10.29 -8.48 4.71
C ASN A 37 -9.16 -9.09 3.87
N GLY A 38 -8.10 -9.54 4.55
CA GLY A 38 -6.92 -10.07 3.87
C GLY A 38 -7.18 -11.32 3.07
N ARG A 39 -8.02 -12.23 3.57
CA ARG A 39 -8.36 -13.45 2.87
C ARG A 39 -9.09 -13.15 1.57
N GLU A 40 -10.08 -12.27 1.64
CA GLU A 40 -10.82 -11.87 0.45
C GLU A 40 -9.92 -11.13 -0.55
N ALA A 41 -8.95 -10.36 -0.05
CA ALA A 41 -7.99 -9.68 -0.90
C ALA A 41 -7.15 -10.67 -1.70
N ILE A 42 -6.67 -11.72 -1.05
CA ILE A 42 -5.88 -12.76 -1.71
C ILE A 42 -6.71 -13.47 -2.77
N ASP A 43 -7.97 -13.81 -2.45
CA ASP A 43 -8.89 -14.43 -3.40
C ASP A 43 -9.16 -13.50 -4.59
N LEU A 44 -9.37 -12.22 -4.31
CA LEU A 44 -9.63 -11.22 -5.36
C LEU A 44 -8.47 -11.12 -6.35
N VAL A 45 -7.25 -11.03 -5.83
CA VAL A 45 -6.05 -10.92 -6.66
C VAL A 45 -5.84 -12.21 -7.49
N HIS A 46 -6.25 -13.34 -6.96
CA HIS A 46 -6.18 -14.61 -7.68
C HIS A 46 -7.19 -14.68 -8.82
N GLN A 47 -8.38 -14.10 -8.63
CA GLN A 47 -9.50 -14.23 -9.57
C GLN A 47 -9.55 -13.12 -10.61
N GLN A 48 -9.02 -11.95 -10.30
CA GLN A 48 -9.12 -10.76 -11.15
C GLN A 48 -7.75 -10.24 -11.55
N ASP A 49 -7.66 -9.69 -12.75
CA ASP A 49 -6.46 -9.01 -13.21
C ASP A 49 -6.47 -7.58 -12.68
N ILE A 50 -5.69 -7.33 -11.65
CA ILE A 50 -5.63 -6.03 -10.98
C ILE A 50 -4.26 -5.40 -11.22
N GLN A 51 -4.26 -4.17 -11.72
CA GLN A 51 -3.02 -3.42 -11.92
C GLN A 51 -2.59 -2.66 -10.67
N VAL A 52 -3.57 -2.11 -9.92
CA VAL A 52 -3.30 -1.39 -8.68
C VAL A 52 -4.32 -1.80 -7.63
N LEU A 53 -3.83 -2.29 -6.50
CA LEU A 53 -4.67 -2.63 -5.36
C LEU A 53 -4.55 -1.51 -4.32
N VAL A 54 -5.68 -0.91 -3.96
CA VAL A 54 -5.75 0.11 -2.89
C VAL A 54 -6.13 -0.62 -1.61
N MET A 55 -5.25 -0.60 -0.62
CA MET A 55 -5.37 -1.46 0.55
C MET A 55 -5.27 -0.68 1.86
N ASP A 56 -6.21 -0.92 2.77
CA ASP A 56 -6.14 -0.47 4.15
C ASP A 56 -5.33 -1.46 4.98
N LEU A 57 -4.44 -0.96 5.82
CA LEU A 57 -3.61 -1.80 6.69
C LEU A 57 -4.31 -2.27 7.96
N ALA A 58 -5.29 -1.52 8.44
CA ALA A 58 -5.93 -1.80 9.73
C ALA A 58 -7.07 -2.80 9.59
N MET A 59 -6.90 -3.86 8.79
CA MET A 59 -7.92 -4.89 8.59
C MET A 59 -7.96 -5.86 9.76
N PRO A 60 -9.16 -6.27 10.20
CA PRO A 60 -9.28 -7.21 11.32
C PRO A 60 -8.78 -8.62 10.96
N GLY A 61 -8.35 -9.34 11.98
CA GLY A 61 -8.01 -10.76 11.89
C GLY A 61 -6.64 -11.08 11.33
N ARG A 62 -5.94 -10.11 10.77
CA ARG A 62 -4.63 -10.34 10.18
C ARG A 62 -3.85 -9.03 10.06
N SER A 63 -2.54 -9.09 10.30
CA SER A 63 -1.69 -7.92 10.11
C SER A 63 -1.67 -7.51 8.63
N GLY A 64 -1.83 -6.22 8.37
CA GLY A 64 -1.73 -5.70 7.01
C GLY A 64 -0.38 -6.00 6.37
N ILE A 65 0.68 -6.07 7.18
CA ILE A 65 2.03 -6.39 6.71
C ILE A 65 2.08 -7.84 6.20
N ASP A 66 1.46 -8.79 6.92
CA ASP A 66 1.41 -10.18 6.49
C ASP A 66 0.63 -10.32 5.18
N VAL A 67 -0.48 -9.60 5.08
CA VAL A 67 -1.30 -9.59 3.86
C VAL A 67 -0.49 -9.00 2.69
N LEU A 68 0.20 -7.91 2.92
CA LEU A 68 1.04 -7.27 1.92
C LEU A 68 2.09 -8.22 1.38
N ALA A 69 2.78 -8.95 2.27
CA ALA A 69 3.79 -9.92 1.86
C ALA A 69 3.19 -11.03 1.00
N GLN A 70 2.02 -11.55 1.38
CA GLN A 70 1.35 -12.61 0.62
C GLN A 70 0.86 -12.11 -0.74
N LEU A 71 0.30 -10.91 -0.79
CA LEU A 71 -0.15 -10.32 -2.05
C LEU A 71 1.03 -10.11 -3.00
N ARG A 72 2.15 -9.63 -2.48
CA ARG A 72 3.35 -9.43 -3.29
C ARG A 72 3.89 -10.75 -3.85
N ALA A 73 3.85 -11.80 -3.05
CA ALA A 73 4.29 -13.12 -3.51
C ALA A 73 3.39 -13.67 -4.63
N LYS A 74 2.08 -13.45 -4.53
CA LYS A 74 1.12 -13.94 -5.52
C LYS A 74 1.07 -13.08 -6.79
N ALA A 75 1.30 -11.78 -6.66
CA ALA A 75 1.20 -10.84 -7.77
C ALA A 75 2.41 -9.89 -7.77
N PRO A 76 3.59 -10.38 -8.20
CA PRO A 76 4.84 -9.60 -8.10
C PRO A 76 4.83 -8.29 -8.88
N HIS A 77 4.02 -8.20 -9.91
CA HIS A 77 3.98 -7.02 -10.78
C HIS A 77 2.82 -6.07 -10.47
N MET A 78 1.93 -6.46 -9.56
CA MET A 78 0.80 -5.63 -9.19
C MET A 78 1.25 -4.44 -8.34
N GLY A 79 0.72 -3.25 -8.63
CA GLY A 79 0.94 -2.10 -7.76
C GLY A 79 0.09 -2.22 -6.50
N ILE A 80 0.65 -1.83 -5.37
CA ILE A 80 -0.07 -1.83 -4.10
C ILE A 80 0.05 -0.45 -3.47
N LEU A 81 -1.08 0.26 -3.40
CA LEU A 81 -1.17 1.55 -2.73
C LEU A 81 -1.78 1.35 -1.36
N VAL A 82 -1.03 1.66 -0.33
CA VAL A 82 -1.49 1.51 1.05
C VAL A 82 -2.09 2.82 1.54
N LEU A 83 -3.30 2.75 2.08
CA LEU A 83 -3.93 3.84 2.79
C LEU A 83 -3.91 3.53 4.27
N SER A 84 -3.52 4.48 5.10
CA SER A 84 -3.42 4.25 6.54
C SER A 84 -3.87 5.49 7.31
N GLY A 85 -4.50 5.26 8.46
CA GLY A 85 -4.81 6.33 9.39
C GLY A 85 -3.63 6.74 10.26
N TYR A 86 -2.50 6.06 10.13
CA TYR A 86 -1.30 6.37 10.90
C TYR A 86 -0.45 7.39 10.15
N PRO A 87 -0.13 8.55 10.75
CA PRO A 87 0.61 9.60 10.05
C PRO A 87 2.13 9.39 10.03
N GLU A 88 2.60 8.26 10.51
CA GLU A 88 4.03 8.02 10.70
C GLU A 88 4.76 7.74 9.37
N GLU A 89 5.63 8.65 8.94
CA GLU A 89 6.42 8.46 7.74
C GLU A 89 7.38 7.26 7.85
N HIS A 90 7.86 6.98 9.07
CA HIS A 90 8.70 5.79 9.30
C HIS A 90 7.96 4.50 9.01
N TYR A 91 6.65 4.49 9.27
CA TYR A 91 5.79 3.36 8.96
C TYR A 91 5.75 3.11 7.45
N ALA A 92 5.66 4.20 6.69
CA ALA A 92 5.64 4.13 5.22
C ALA A 92 6.89 3.47 4.65
N ILE A 93 8.06 3.79 5.22
CA ILE A 93 9.34 3.23 4.75
C ILE A 93 9.33 1.71 4.85
N SER A 94 8.90 1.18 5.99
CA SER A 94 8.86 -0.26 6.18
C SER A 94 7.91 -0.94 5.21
N LEU A 95 6.75 -0.32 4.95
CA LEU A 95 5.77 -0.86 4.01
C LEU A 95 6.31 -0.89 2.58
N ILE A 96 7.01 0.16 2.18
CA ILE A 96 7.62 0.23 0.85
C ILE A 96 8.69 -0.85 0.71
N ARG A 97 9.50 -1.08 1.74
CA ARG A 97 10.49 -2.15 1.74
C ARG A 97 9.85 -3.52 1.59
N GLN A 98 8.64 -3.71 2.10
CA GLN A 98 7.94 -4.98 2.03
C GLN A 98 7.13 -5.16 0.76
N GLY A 99 7.19 -4.19 -0.13
CA GLY A 99 6.60 -4.34 -1.45
C GLY A 99 5.47 -3.38 -1.78
N ALA A 100 5.13 -2.44 -0.91
CA ALA A 100 4.16 -1.41 -1.25
C ALA A 100 4.73 -0.49 -2.33
N SER A 101 3.88 -0.13 -3.28
CA SER A 101 4.26 0.79 -4.36
C SER A 101 4.05 2.25 -3.97
N GLY A 102 3.23 2.49 -2.95
CA GLY A 102 2.98 3.83 -2.45
C GLY A 102 2.27 3.79 -1.11
N TYR A 103 2.28 4.92 -0.44
CA TYR A 103 1.67 5.08 0.86
C TYR A 103 1.02 6.46 0.95
N LEU A 104 -0.24 6.51 1.40
CA LEU A 104 -0.96 7.75 1.64
C LEU A 104 -1.69 7.68 2.97
N ASN A 105 -1.83 8.83 3.60
CA ASN A 105 -2.68 8.97 4.77
C ASN A 105 -4.14 8.96 4.30
N LYS A 106 -5.02 8.27 5.05
CA LYS A 106 -6.45 8.20 4.74
C LYS A 106 -7.14 9.56 4.69
N GLU A 107 -6.55 10.58 5.33
CA GLU A 107 -7.10 11.93 5.33
C GLU A 107 -6.68 12.77 4.14
N CYS A 108 -5.91 12.21 3.20
CA CYS A 108 -5.51 12.94 2.01
C CYS A 108 -6.73 13.22 1.11
N GLU A 109 -6.57 14.18 0.20
CA GLU A 109 -7.61 14.50 -0.76
C GLU A 109 -7.85 13.30 -1.69
N PRO A 110 -9.11 12.99 -2.05
CA PRO A 110 -9.40 11.86 -2.94
C PRO A 110 -8.67 11.92 -4.28
N GLU A 111 -8.45 13.12 -4.81
CA GLU A 111 -7.71 13.31 -6.06
C GLU A 111 -6.27 12.83 -5.94
N THR A 112 -5.68 12.91 -4.75
CA THR A 112 -4.33 12.42 -4.50
C THR A 112 -4.28 10.90 -4.65
N ILE A 113 -5.33 10.19 -4.23
CA ILE A 113 -5.42 8.75 -4.38
C ILE A 113 -5.42 8.38 -5.87
N VAL A 114 -6.20 9.08 -6.68
CA VAL A 114 -6.28 8.83 -8.12
C VAL A 114 -4.94 9.11 -8.79
N GLU A 115 -4.28 10.20 -8.42
CA GLU A 115 -2.95 10.53 -8.93
C GLU A 115 -1.95 9.42 -8.59
N ALA A 116 -1.97 8.93 -7.36
CA ALA A 116 -1.11 7.83 -6.93
C ALA A 116 -1.38 6.56 -7.72
N ILE A 117 -2.64 6.22 -7.96
CA ILE A 117 -3.01 5.06 -8.76
C ILE A 117 -2.42 5.16 -10.16
N ARG A 118 -2.54 6.33 -10.79
CA ARG A 118 -2.01 6.55 -12.14
C ARG A 118 -0.48 6.42 -12.20
N THR A 119 0.18 6.97 -11.20
CA THR A 119 1.64 6.88 -11.09
C THR A 119 2.09 5.43 -10.93
N ILE A 120 1.44 4.70 -10.03
CA ILE A 120 1.78 3.32 -9.74
C ILE A 120 1.49 2.42 -10.94
N ALA A 121 0.41 2.69 -11.67
CA ALA A 121 0.07 1.93 -12.88
C ALA A 121 1.14 2.08 -13.98
N GLN A 122 1.93 3.15 -13.94
CA GLN A 122 3.04 3.36 -14.86
C GLN A 122 4.33 2.66 -14.43
N GLY A 123 4.27 1.89 -13.35
CA GLY A 123 5.44 1.20 -12.83
C GLY A 123 6.31 2.03 -11.90
N ARG A 124 5.84 3.19 -11.49
CA ARG A 124 6.57 4.08 -10.59
C ARG A 124 6.05 3.91 -9.16
N ARG A 125 6.87 4.33 -8.20
CA ARG A 125 6.44 4.43 -6.80
C ARG A 125 5.87 5.81 -6.54
N TYR A 126 4.86 5.86 -5.67
CA TYR A 126 4.27 7.12 -5.23
C TYR A 126 4.58 7.34 -3.75
N VAL A 127 5.41 8.34 -3.46
CA VAL A 127 5.78 8.69 -2.08
C VAL A 127 5.71 10.21 -1.91
N THR A 128 5.42 10.65 -0.70
CA THR A 128 5.46 12.07 -0.37
C THR A 128 6.91 12.53 -0.26
N PRO A 129 7.19 13.85 -0.39
CA PRO A 129 8.55 14.35 -0.20
C PRO A 129 9.16 13.97 1.15
N ALA A 130 8.36 13.97 2.23
CA ALA A 130 8.84 13.59 3.55
C ALA A 130 9.31 12.14 3.57
N VAL A 131 8.56 11.23 2.96
CA VAL A 131 8.94 9.81 2.87
C VAL A 131 10.17 9.64 1.99
N ALA A 132 10.25 10.36 0.89
CA ALA A 132 11.41 10.31 0.00
C ALA A 132 12.69 10.73 0.72
N ASP A 133 12.62 11.79 1.54
CA ASP A 133 13.76 12.25 2.34
C ASP A 133 14.20 11.18 3.34
N LEU A 134 13.25 10.53 4.01
CA LEU A 134 13.56 9.47 4.95
C LEU A 134 14.19 8.26 4.26
N LEU A 135 13.72 7.90 3.07
CA LEU A 135 14.31 6.81 2.29
C LEU A 135 15.76 7.13 1.92
N ALA A 136 16.04 8.37 1.53
CA ALA A 136 17.40 8.81 1.23
C ALA A 136 18.30 8.71 2.45
N GLN A 137 17.82 9.11 3.63
CA GLN A 137 18.56 8.99 4.88
C GLN A 137 18.87 7.52 5.21
N GLN A 138 17.93 6.63 4.98
CA GLN A 138 18.13 5.20 5.20
C GLN A 138 19.23 4.64 4.30
N LEU A 139 19.28 5.04 3.06
CA LEU A 139 20.32 4.63 2.13
C LEU A 139 21.68 5.11 2.58
N ASN A 140 21.78 6.35 3.05
CA ASN A 140 23.04 6.90 3.56
C ASN A 140 23.53 6.13 4.80
N ARG A 141 22.61 5.75 5.69
CA ARG A 141 22.95 4.93 6.85
C ARG A 141 23.48 3.56 6.46
N LYS A 142 22.94 2.97 5.40
CA LYS A 142 23.42 1.66 4.91
C LYS A 142 24.85 1.72 4.44
N GLU A 143 25.25 2.81 3.80
CA GLU A 143 26.62 3.00 3.37
C GLU A 143 27.58 3.15 4.55
N ASP A 144 27.13 3.81 5.61
CA ASP A 144 27.97 4.10 6.78
C ASP A 144 28.07 2.93 7.77
N ALA A 145 27.07 2.03 7.82
CA ALA A 145 27.04 0.94 8.79
C ALA A 145 26.36 -0.32 8.23
N PRO A 146 26.99 -0.97 7.24
CA PRO A 146 26.33 -2.06 6.51
C PRO A 146 26.02 -3.31 7.35
N VAL A 147 26.80 -3.60 8.38
CA VAL A 147 26.57 -4.79 9.19
C VAL A 147 25.29 -4.68 10.04
N HIS A 148 25.05 -3.51 10.58
CA HIS A 148 23.85 -3.26 11.38
C HIS A 148 22.59 -3.23 10.52
N GLU A 149 22.74 -2.78 9.29
CA GLU A 149 21.61 -2.64 8.36
C GLU A 149 21.06 -3.98 7.89
N GLN A 150 21.84 -5.04 7.90
CA GLN A 150 21.37 -6.37 7.50
C GLN A 150 20.37 -6.95 8.48
N LEU A 151 20.31 -6.45 9.71
CA LEU A 151 19.34 -6.87 10.71
C LEU A 151 18.08 -5.99 10.72
N SER A 152 18.07 -4.95 9.91
CA SER A 152 17.11 -3.86 10.02
C SER A 152 15.68 -4.24 9.66
N GLU A 153 15.45 -5.15 8.72
CA GLU A 153 14.08 -5.53 8.33
C GLU A 153 13.31 -6.11 9.51
N ARG A 154 13.95 -6.97 10.27
CA ARG A 154 13.33 -7.56 11.45
C ARG A 154 13.10 -6.51 12.53
N GLU A 155 14.05 -5.60 12.71
CA GLU A 155 13.94 -4.49 13.64
C GLU A 155 12.83 -3.54 13.23
N PHE A 156 12.67 -3.26 11.95
CA PHE A 156 11.59 -2.44 11.45
C PHE A 156 10.23 -3.07 11.72
N GLN A 157 10.10 -4.38 11.58
CA GLN A 157 8.85 -5.07 11.89
C GLN A 157 8.49 -4.93 13.37
N VAL A 158 9.47 -5.05 14.25
CA VAL A 158 9.26 -4.85 15.68
C VAL A 158 8.85 -3.40 15.94
N PHE A 159 9.50 -2.45 15.31
CA PHE A 159 9.16 -1.04 15.45
C PHE A 159 7.72 -0.76 15.00
N LEU A 160 7.31 -1.35 13.87
CA LEU A 160 5.94 -1.20 13.38
C LEU A 160 4.92 -1.73 14.37
N LYS A 161 5.18 -2.88 14.98
CA LYS A 161 4.30 -3.44 15.99
C LYS A 161 4.15 -2.50 17.18
N LEU A 162 5.22 -1.92 17.65
CA LEU A 162 5.21 -0.94 18.72
C LEU A 162 4.41 0.31 18.35
N ALA A 163 4.62 0.82 17.16
CA ALA A 163 3.92 2.01 16.67
C ALA A 163 2.41 1.77 16.56
N ARG A 164 1.99 0.51 16.35
CA ARG A 164 0.59 0.13 16.28
C ARG A 164 0.00 -0.24 17.63
N GLY A 165 0.77 -0.21 18.70
CA GLY A 165 0.33 -0.62 20.03
C GLY A 165 0.26 -2.12 20.21
N GLU A 166 0.98 -2.87 19.44
CA GLU A 166 1.04 -4.34 19.52
C GLU A 166 2.21 -4.83 20.34
#